data_bf51bd68ae9ffa66080ded9a65f872e8
#
_entry.id   bf51bd68ae9ffa66080ded9a65f872e8
#
_cell.length_a   1.000
_cell.length_b   1.000
_cell.length_c   1.000
_cell.angle_alpha   90.00
_cell.angle_beta   90.00
_cell.angle_gamma   90.00
#
_symmetry.space_group_name_H-M   'P 1'
#
loop_
_entity.id
_entity.type
_entity.pdbx_description
1 polymer ?
#
loop_
_entity_poly.entity_id
_entity_poly.type
_entity_poly.pdbx_seq_one_letter_code
_entity_poly.pdbx_strand_id
1 'polypeptide(L)' 'MEDSIFSKKRILLLGSGELGKELVIESKRLGLEVIAIDRYEKAPAMQVADYSRVIDMGDKNILKNVIKEY' A
#
# COMPACT_ATOMS: atom_id res chain seq x y z
N MET A 1 5.24 22.77 -6.87
CA MET A 1 4.69 21.97 -7.17
C MET A 1 4.55 21.16 -8.40
N GLU A 2 5.54 21.22 -9.27
CA GLU A 2 5.55 20.32 -10.43
C GLU A 2 5.51 18.88 -10.02
N ASP A 3 6.18 18.54 -8.92
CA ASP A 3 6.19 17.16 -8.44
C ASP A 3 4.78 16.66 -8.14
N SER A 4 3.96 17.52 -7.56
CA SER A 4 2.61 17.12 -7.21
C SER A 4 1.72 16.97 -8.45
N ILE A 5 2.12 17.52 -9.58
CA ILE A 5 1.38 17.43 -10.83
C ILE A 5 1.79 16.19 -11.61
N PHE A 6 3.07 15.90 -11.66
CA PHE A 6 3.60 14.85 -12.54
C PHE A 6 4.07 13.61 -11.81
N SER A 7 4.23 13.67 -10.49
CA SER A 7 4.68 12.53 -9.69
C SER A 7 3.58 12.08 -8.78
N LYS A 8 3.30 10.78 -8.80
CA LYS A 8 2.36 10.21 -7.84
C LYS A 8 3.12 9.83 -6.59
N LYS A 9 2.59 10.25 -5.46
CA LYS A 9 3.12 9.78 -4.19
C LYS A 9 2.53 8.42 -3.90
N ARG A 10 3.33 7.59 -3.27
CA ARG A 10 2.94 6.22 -2.93
C ARG A 10 2.90 6.06 -1.44
N ILE A 11 1.89 5.32 -0.98
CA ILE A 11 1.73 4.97 0.41
C ILE A 11 1.90 3.47 0.53
N LEU A 12 2.73 3.06 1.46
CA LEU A 12 2.90 1.65 1.79
C LEU A 12 2.09 1.39 3.05
N LEU A 13 1.04 0.60 2.92
CA LEU A 13 0.15 0.30 4.03
C LEU A 13 0.51 -1.06 4.60
N LEU A 14 1.03 -1.07 5.83
CA LEU A 14 1.40 -2.29 6.52
C LEU A 14 0.23 -2.74 7.38
N GLY A 15 -0.35 -3.88 7.03
CA GLY A 15 -1.58 -4.33 7.66
C GLY A 15 -2.76 -3.78 6.88
N SER A 16 -3.57 -4.68 6.30
CA SER A 16 -4.56 -4.29 5.31
C SER A 16 -5.97 -4.74 5.67
N GLY A 17 -6.34 -4.55 6.93
CA GLY A 17 -7.68 -4.89 7.41
C GLY A 17 -8.73 -3.87 6.99
N GLU A 18 -9.88 -3.90 7.68
CA GLU A 18 -11.01 -3.06 7.31
C GLU A 18 -10.72 -1.57 7.45
N LEU A 19 -10.05 -1.17 8.52
CA LEU A 19 -9.67 0.23 8.67
C LEU A 19 -8.69 0.65 7.59
N GLY A 20 -7.79 -0.27 7.20
CA GLY A 20 -6.87 -0.01 6.12
C GLY A 20 -7.60 0.21 4.80
N LYS A 21 -8.67 -0.54 4.58
CA LYS A 21 -9.48 -0.36 3.38
C LYS A 21 -10.04 1.05 3.28
N GLU A 22 -10.55 1.57 4.38
CA GLU A 22 -11.07 2.94 4.39
C GLU A 22 -9.96 3.96 4.10
N LEU A 23 -8.79 3.72 4.66
CA LEU A 23 -7.65 4.60 4.40
C LEU A 23 -7.26 4.57 2.92
N VAL A 24 -7.27 3.40 2.30
CA VAL A 24 -6.96 3.27 0.87
C VAL A 24 -7.96 4.06 0.04
N ILE A 25 -9.24 3.90 0.33
CA ILE A 25 -10.28 4.60 -0.43
C ILE A 25 -10.05 6.11 -0.36
N GLU A 26 -9.80 6.62 0.83
CA GLU A 26 -9.59 8.05 1.01
C GLU A 26 -8.30 8.52 0.33
N SER A 27 -7.25 7.72 0.43
CA SER A 27 -5.97 8.04 -0.21
C SER A 27 -6.11 8.12 -1.72
N LYS A 28 -6.87 7.20 -2.30
CA LYS A 28 -7.07 7.21 -3.75
C LYS A 28 -7.89 8.41 -4.18
N ARG A 29 -8.80 8.88 -3.36
CA ARG A 29 -9.53 10.12 -3.64
C ARG A 29 -8.59 11.31 -3.72
N LEU A 30 -7.50 11.27 -2.96
CA LEU A 30 -6.50 12.32 -2.96
C LEU A 30 -5.47 12.15 -4.07
N GLY A 31 -5.65 11.14 -4.91
CA GLY A 31 -4.74 10.91 -6.03
C GLY A 31 -3.47 10.16 -5.65
N LEU A 32 -3.46 9.51 -4.50
CA LEU A 32 -2.29 8.76 -4.05
C LEU A 32 -2.34 7.33 -4.55
N GLU A 33 -1.16 6.75 -4.75
CA GLU A 33 -1.02 5.35 -5.11
C GLU A 33 -0.78 4.56 -3.83
N VAL A 34 -1.44 3.42 -3.68
CA VAL A 34 -1.36 2.65 -2.44
C VAL A 34 -0.91 1.23 -2.71
N ILE A 35 0.08 0.79 -1.95
CA ILE A 35 0.53 -0.59 -1.94
C ILE A 35 0.10 -1.20 -0.61
N ALA A 36 -0.81 -2.15 -0.64
CA ALA A 36 -1.33 -2.79 0.57
C ALA A 36 -0.56 -4.07 0.85
N ILE A 37 -0.05 -4.22 2.06
CA ILE A 37 0.75 -5.36 2.45
C ILE A 37 0.13 -6.02 3.66
N ASP A 38 0.01 -7.34 3.61
CA ASP A 38 -0.42 -8.13 4.76
C ASP A 38 0.14 -9.53 4.57
N ARG A 39 0.02 -10.35 5.61
CA ARG A 39 0.41 -11.74 5.52
C ARG A 39 -0.74 -12.62 5.01
N TYR A 40 -1.90 -12.09 4.86
CA TYR A 40 -3.07 -12.83 4.37
C TYR A 40 -3.41 -12.39 2.96
N GLU A 41 -3.73 -13.36 2.11
CA GLU A 41 -4.23 -13.04 0.78
C GLU A 41 -5.60 -12.39 0.87
N LYS A 42 -5.85 -11.49 -0.06
CA LYS A 42 -7.17 -10.86 -0.18
C LYS A 42 -7.61 -10.12 1.07
N ALA A 43 -6.66 -9.58 1.82
CA ALA A 43 -7.01 -8.71 2.93
C ALA A 43 -7.86 -7.54 2.41
N PRO A 44 -8.76 -7.00 3.24
CA PRO A 44 -9.73 -5.99 2.75
C PRO A 44 -9.11 -4.83 1.99
N ALA A 45 -8.03 -4.24 2.48
CA ALA A 45 -7.42 -3.11 1.80
C ALA A 45 -6.81 -3.48 0.46
N MET A 46 -6.40 -4.75 0.29
CA MET A 46 -5.83 -5.21 -0.97
C MET A 46 -6.83 -5.18 -2.11
N GLN A 47 -8.10 -5.26 -1.80
CA GLN A 47 -9.15 -5.28 -2.81
C GLN A 47 -9.30 -3.94 -3.51
N VAL A 48 -8.89 -2.88 -2.87
CA VAL A 48 -9.05 -1.52 -3.39
C VAL A 48 -7.74 -0.80 -3.66
N ALA A 49 -6.61 -1.36 -3.22
CA ALA A 49 -5.30 -0.75 -3.44
C ALA A 49 -4.85 -0.92 -4.89
N ASP A 50 -3.88 -0.11 -5.30
CA ASP A 50 -3.30 -0.23 -6.64
C ASP A 50 -2.43 -1.47 -6.76
N TYR A 51 -1.70 -1.79 -5.70
CA TYR A 51 -0.85 -2.98 -5.66
C TYR A 51 -1.02 -3.67 -4.32
N SER A 52 -0.74 -4.96 -4.29
CA SER A 52 -0.80 -5.71 -3.04
C SER A 52 0.32 -6.75 -2.99
N ARG A 53 0.82 -7.00 -1.80
CA ARG A 53 1.84 -8.03 -1.59
C ARG A 53 1.51 -8.80 -0.33
N VAL A 54 1.62 -10.11 -0.43
CA VAL A 54 1.42 -11.00 0.71
C VAL A 54 2.80 -11.43 1.19
N ILE A 55 3.21 -10.90 2.33
CA ILE A 55 4.54 -11.19 2.88
C ILE A 55 4.47 -11.30 4.39
N ASP A 56 5.49 -11.92 4.95
CA ASP A 56 5.67 -11.94 6.41
C ASP A 56 6.36 -10.63 6.79
N MET A 57 5.58 -9.71 7.34
CA MET A 57 6.11 -8.39 7.70
C MET A 57 7.07 -8.43 8.87
N GLY A 58 7.16 -9.57 9.56
CA GLY A 58 8.16 -9.75 10.60
C GLY A 58 9.55 -10.02 10.04
N ASP A 59 9.64 -10.37 8.76
CA ASP A 59 10.93 -10.58 8.10
C ASP A 59 11.40 -9.24 7.54
N LYS A 60 12.36 -8.64 8.21
CA LYS A 60 12.86 -7.32 7.85
C LYS A 60 13.49 -7.28 6.45
N ASN A 61 14.11 -8.36 6.04
CA ASN A 61 14.75 -8.40 4.73
C ASN A 61 13.74 -8.40 3.60
N ILE A 62 12.69 -9.19 3.76
CA ILE A 62 11.62 -9.22 2.76
C ILE A 62 10.95 -7.87 2.68
N LEU A 63 10.65 -7.27 3.84
CA LEU A 63 10.00 -5.97 3.87
C LEU A 63 10.86 -4.90 3.22
N LYS A 64 12.17 -4.90 3.50
CA LYS A 64 13.09 -3.96 2.86
C LYS A 64 13.06 -4.09 1.34
N ASN A 65 13.03 -5.31 0.85
CA ASN A 65 13.01 -5.53 -0.60
C ASN A 65 11.72 -5.00 -1.23
N VAL A 66 10.60 -5.19 -0.55
CA VAL A 66 9.33 -4.67 -1.05
C VAL A 66 9.32 -3.15 -1.06
N ILE A 67 9.85 -2.53 -0.01
CA ILE A 67 9.93 -1.07 0.04
C ILE A 67 10.78 -0.53 -1.12
N LYS A 68 11.88 -1.20 -1.41
CA LYS A 68 12.75 -0.77 -2.51
C LYS A 68 12.10 -0.97 -3.88
N GLU A 69 11.23 -1.95 -3.98
CA GLU A 69 10.54 -2.26 -5.22
C GLU A 69 9.55 -1.17 -5.60
N TYR A 70 8.96 -0.54 -4.61
CA TYR A 70 7.97 0.51 -4.80
C TYR A 70 8.48 1.83 -4.27
#